data_a8d9fe116a6d1db20676c261cf352684
#
_entry.id   a8d9fe116a6d1db20676c261cf352684
#
_cell.length_a   1.000
_cell.length_b   1.000
_cell.length_c   1.000
_cell.angle_alpha   90.00
_cell.angle_beta   90.00
_cell.angle_gamma   90.00
#
_symmetry.space_group_name_H-M   'P 1'
#
loop_
_entity.id
_entity.type
_entity.pdbx_description
1 polymer ?
#
loop_
_entity_poly.entity_id
_entity_poly.type
_entity_poly.pdbx_seq_one_letter_code
_entity_poly.pdbx_strand_id
1 'polypeptide(L)'
;NEASHSRGKYKPNVIGKFVKSMKAMLRYAYENNYTTNDDFKRREFKVYKENVETVYLTEKELNSLYKLELNENDSCVRDSFIVSSYTGLRYSDIARLQQKHLDFEHKLLTIVTQKTNTLVVIPMHPKVEAIFRKYGYQPPKVQSNQSTNRVLKRLCRKAGITNFVSIVETSGGIKHEVTYEKCDMITSHTARRSFATNAYRAGIPSLSIMQITGHSTETSFMKYIRISKEENAIALSKHTFFQANV
;
A
#
# COMPACT_ATOMS: atom_id res chain seq x y z
N ASN A 1 21.99 -26.47 -23.66
CA ASN A 1 20.70 -25.95 -24.22
C ASN A 1 19.75 -25.36 -23.16
N GLU A 2 20.19 -25.15 -21.92
CA GLU A 2 19.36 -24.55 -20.86
C GLU A 2 19.39 -23.02 -20.83
N ALA A 3 20.29 -22.37 -21.53
CA ALA A 3 20.46 -20.92 -21.51
C ALA A 3 19.46 -20.13 -22.35
N SER A 4 18.62 -20.78 -23.17
CA SER A 4 17.67 -20.10 -24.07
C SER A 4 16.27 -19.88 -23.48
N HIS A 5 15.98 -20.40 -22.29
CA HIS A 5 14.63 -20.35 -21.69
C HIS A 5 14.36 -19.17 -20.76
N SER A 6 15.34 -18.31 -20.47
CA SER A 6 15.19 -17.19 -19.52
C SER A 6 14.81 -15.85 -20.17
N ARG A 7 14.77 -15.75 -21.50
CA ARG A 7 14.38 -14.52 -22.20
C ARG A 7 12.87 -14.44 -22.36
N GLY A 8 12.23 -13.55 -21.57
CA GLY A 8 10.92 -13.03 -21.91
C GLY A 8 9.71 -13.53 -21.12
N LYS A 9 9.87 -14.02 -19.88
CA LYS A 9 8.71 -14.37 -19.04
C LYS A 9 8.17 -13.14 -18.31
N TYR A 10 7.37 -12.32 -18.98
CA TYR A 10 6.68 -11.22 -18.32
C TYR A 10 5.62 -11.75 -17.32
N LYS A 11 5.50 -11.07 -16.17
CA LYS A 11 4.42 -11.34 -15.22
C LYS A 11 3.07 -10.98 -15.85
N PRO A 12 1.98 -11.72 -15.56
CA PRO A 12 0.64 -11.51 -16.16
C PRO A 12 0.15 -10.07 -16.10
N ASN A 13 0.39 -9.36 -14.99
CA ASN A 13 0.00 -7.97 -14.84
C ASN A 13 0.76 -7.01 -15.78
N VAL A 14 1.99 -7.34 -16.19
CA VAL A 14 2.75 -6.55 -17.16
C VAL A 14 2.14 -6.76 -18.55
N ILE A 15 1.86 -8.01 -18.92
CA ILE A 15 1.17 -8.35 -20.18
C ILE A 15 -0.21 -7.67 -20.20
N GLY A 16 -0.98 -7.79 -19.13
CA GLY A 16 -2.29 -7.15 -19.01
C GLY A 16 -2.24 -5.63 -19.17
N LYS A 17 -1.17 -4.96 -18.67
CA LYS A 17 -0.97 -3.52 -18.89
C LYS A 17 -0.75 -3.19 -20.36
N PHE A 18 0.09 -3.95 -21.06
CA PHE A 18 0.31 -3.75 -22.49
C PHE A 18 -0.96 -3.98 -23.32
N VAL A 19 -1.68 -5.09 -23.07
CA VAL A 19 -2.96 -5.39 -23.73
C VAL A 19 -3.98 -4.27 -23.48
N LYS A 20 -4.08 -3.76 -22.24
CA LYS A 20 -4.96 -2.65 -21.90
C LYS A 20 -4.63 -1.38 -22.70
N SER A 21 -3.34 -1.04 -22.79
CA SER A 21 -2.90 0.15 -23.56
C SER A 21 -3.18 -0.03 -25.06
N MET A 22 -2.89 -1.21 -25.61
CA MET A 22 -3.20 -1.53 -27.01
C MET A 22 -4.71 -1.46 -27.28
N LYS A 23 -5.55 -2.02 -26.42
CA LYS A 23 -7.02 -1.91 -26.53
C LYS A 23 -7.50 -0.45 -26.53
N ALA A 24 -6.89 0.40 -25.72
CA ALA A 24 -7.25 1.82 -25.69
C ALA A 24 -6.91 2.53 -27.02
N MET A 25 -5.73 2.24 -27.60
CA MET A 25 -5.32 2.78 -28.88
C MET A 25 -6.22 2.28 -30.03
N LEU A 26 -6.50 0.98 -30.08
CA LEU A 26 -7.36 0.39 -31.12
C LEU A 26 -8.80 0.91 -31.01
N ARG A 27 -9.32 1.09 -29.82
CA ARG A 27 -10.63 1.70 -29.59
C ARG A 27 -10.66 3.13 -30.12
N TYR A 28 -9.66 3.94 -29.77
CA TYR A 28 -9.55 5.31 -30.25
C TYR A 28 -9.51 5.37 -31.80
N ALA A 29 -8.70 4.50 -32.42
CA ALA A 29 -8.61 4.41 -33.88
C ALA A 29 -9.97 4.03 -34.53
N TYR A 30 -10.69 3.08 -33.93
CA TYR A 30 -12.01 2.67 -34.41
C TYR A 30 -13.06 3.79 -34.22
N GLU A 31 -13.12 4.41 -33.06
CA GLU A 31 -14.09 5.48 -32.76
C GLU A 31 -13.86 6.74 -33.61
N ASN A 32 -12.63 6.97 -34.08
CA ASN A 32 -12.28 8.08 -34.98
C ASN A 32 -12.22 7.67 -36.47
N ASN A 33 -12.74 6.50 -36.87
CA ASN A 33 -12.80 6.00 -38.24
C ASN A 33 -11.42 5.84 -38.90
N TYR A 34 -10.32 5.69 -38.16
CA TYR A 34 -9.01 5.36 -38.71
C TYR A 34 -8.89 3.88 -39.10
N THR A 35 -9.79 3.04 -38.63
CA THR A 35 -9.89 1.62 -38.96
C THR A 35 -11.32 1.13 -38.79
N THR A 36 -11.70 0.13 -39.55
CA THR A 36 -12.97 -0.61 -39.42
C THR A 36 -12.78 -1.91 -38.62
N ASN A 37 -11.52 -2.26 -38.29
CA ASN A 37 -11.21 -3.48 -37.53
C ASN A 37 -11.62 -3.31 -36.03
N ASP A 38 -12.50 -4.20 -35.58
CA ASP A 38 -13.02 -4.23 -34.23
C ASP A 38 -12.60 -5.47 -33.41
N ASP A 39 -11.63 -6.24 -33.88
CA ASP A 39 -11.11 -7.45 -33.23
C ASP A 39 -10.70 -7.24 -31.77
N PHE A 40 -10.35 -6.00 -31.38
CA PHE A 40 -10.05 -5.67 -29.97
C PHE A 40 -11.25 -5.84 -29.04
N LYS A 41 -12.50 -5.96 -29.55
CA LYS A 41 -13.73 -6.25 -28.81
C LYS A 41 -13.89 -7.73 -28.51
N ARG A 42 -13.22 -8.61 -29.25
CA ARG A 42 -13.34 -10.06 -29.09
C ARG A 42 -12.95 -10.50 -27.68
N ARG A 43 -13.63 -11.56 -27.20
CA ARG A 43 -13.43 -12.12 -25.87
C ARG A 43 -12.01 -12.65 -25.64
N GLU A 44 -11.37 -13.15 -26.69
CA GLU A 44 -10.00 -13.68 -26.69
C GLU A 44 -8.97 -12.59 -26.45
N PHE A 45 -9.24 -11.33 -26.86
CA PHE A 45 -8.37 -10.20 -26.61
C PHE A 45 -8.56 -9.65 -25.19
N LYS A 46 -8.24 -10.49 -24.22
CA LYS A 46 -8.54 -10.33 -22.80
C LYS A 46 -7.40 -9.63 -22.06
N VAL A 47 -7.75 -8.68 -21.20
CA VAL A 47 -6.79 -8.08 -20.24
C VAL A 47 -6.58 -9.04 -19.08
N TYR A 48 -5.38 -9.61 -18.98
CA TYR A 48 -5.01 -10.47 -17.85
C TYR A 48 -4.78 -9.64 -16.62
N LYS A 49 -5.28 -10.14 -15.48
CA LYS A 49 -5.08 -9.52 -14.18
C LYS A 49 -4.92 -10.60 -13.12
N GLU A 50 -3.81 -10.56 -12.42
CA GLU A 50 -3.49 -11.42 -11.30
C GLU A 50 -3.49 -10.62 -10.00
N ASN A 51 -4.08 -11.19 -8.96
CA ASN A 51 -3.97 -10.63 -7.61
C ASN A 51 -2.60 -10.98 -7.05
N VAL A 52 -1.77 -9.96 -6.85
CA VAL A 52 -0.46 -10.12 -6.23
C VAL A 52 -0.63 -10.12 -4.72
N GLU A 53 -0.12 -11.14 -4.07
CA GLU A 53 -0.05 -11.17 -2.62
C GLU A 53 0.89 -10.07 -2.13
N THR A 54 0.49 -9.41 -1.07
CA THR A 54 1.21 -8.26 -0.53
C THR A 54 1.16 -8.29 0.99
N VAL A 55 2.19 -7.75 1.62
CA VAL A 55 2.34 -7.70 3.08
C VAL A 55 1.91 -6.35 3.66
N TYR A 56 1.65 -6.36 4.96
CA TYR A 56 1.51 -5.18 5.81
C TYR A 56 2.37 -5.34 7.06
N LEU A 57 2.63 -4.27 7.78
CA LEU A 57 3.28 -4.30 9.07
C LEU A 57 2.25 -4.17 10.19
N THR A 58 2.33 -5.09 11.15
CA THR A 58 1.53 -5.07 12.37
C THR A 58 1.97 -3.91 13.28
N GLU A 59 1.14 -3.54 14.26
CA GLU A 59 1.50 -2.53 15.27
C GLU A 59 2.81 -2.87 16.01
N LYS A 60 3.05 -4.15 16.30
CA LYS A 60 4.28 -4.62 16.93
C LYS A 60 5.51 -4.35 16.04
N GLU A 61 5.42 -4.68 14.75
CA GLU A 61 6.50 -4.45 13.79
C GLU A 61 6.73 -2.96 13.52
N LEU A 62 5.66 -2.15 13.44
CA LEU A 62 5.77 -0.69 13.34
C LEU A 62 6.44 -0.09 14.57
N ASN A 63 6.15 -0.62 15.78
CA ASN A 63 6.80 -0.19 17.00
C ASN A 63 8.29 -0.55 17.04
N SER A 64 8.66 -1.77 16.57
CA SER A 64 10.07 -2.19 16.47
C SER A 64 10.84 -1.28 15.51
N LEU A 65 10.23 -0.96 14.36
CA LEU A 65 10.82 -0.05 13.38
C LEU A 65 10.97 1.38 13.95
N TYR A 66 9.94 1.90 14.64
CA TYR A 66 9.94 3.23 15.23
C TYR A 66 11.03 3.43 16.28
N LYS A 67 11.34 2.40 17.07
CA LYS A 67 12.32 2.42 18.16
C LYS A 67 13.78 2.31 17.68
N LEU A 68 14.05 2.10 16.40
CA LEU A 68 15.43 1.98 15.92
C LEU A 68 16.20 3.28 16.13
N GLU A 69 17.40 3.16 16.67
CA GLU A 69 18.40 4.24 16.68
C GLU A 69 19.09 4.30 15.32
N LEU A 70 19.01 5.45 14.68
CA LEU A 70 19.40 5.66 13.28
C LEU A 70 20.11 7.00 13.11
N ASN A 71 20.95 7.09 12.07
CA ASN A 71 21.45 8.37 11.61
C ASN A 71 20.32 9.24 11.05
N GLU A 72 20.57 10.51 10.80
CA GLU A 72 19.57 11.48 10.37
C GLU A 72 18.86 11.07 9.06
N ASN A 73 19.61 10.66 8.04
CA ASN A 73 19.04 10.27 6.74
C ASN A 73 18.09 9.06 6.84
N ASP A 74 18.51 8.03 7.57
CA ASP A 74 17.70 6.84 7.79
C ASP A 74 16.48 7.15 8.69
N SER A 75 16.65 8.02 9.68
CA SER A 75 15.56 8.53 10.51
C SER A 75 14.49 9.22 9.69
N CYS A 76 14.86 10.08 8.74
CA CYS A 76 13.90 10.74 7.85
C CYS A 76 13.07 9.73 7.05
N VAL A 77 13.70 8.68 6.51
CA VAL A 77 12.99 7.62 5.76
C VAL A 77 12.06 6.83 6.68
N ARG A 78 12.56 6.39 7.86
CA ARG A 78 11.77 5.68 8.85
C ARG A 78 10.57 6.53 9.29
N ASP A 79 10.79 7.79 9.64
CA ASP A 79 9.77 8.67 10.18
C ASP A 79 8.71 9.00 9.12
N SER A 80 9.09 9.25 7.87
CA SER A 80 8.15 9.42 6.76
C SER A 80 7.27 8.19 6.55
N PHE A 81 7.86 6.99 6.66
CA PHE A 81 7.12 5.73 6.56
C PHE A 81 6.16 5.53 7.74
N ILE A 82 6.59 5.86 8.97
CA ILE A 82 5.73 5.80 10.17
C ILE A 82 4.57 6.79 10.03
N VAL A 83 4.81 8.04 9.61
CA VAL A 83 3.74 9.00 9.32
C VAL A 83 2.73 8.42 8.32
N SER A 84 3.21 7.85 7.20
CA SER A 84 2.33 7.19 6.22
C SER A 84 1.57 6.01 6.82
N SER A 85 2.18 5.25 7.75
CA SER A 85 1.57 4.08 8.39
C SER A 85 0.49 4.42 9.41
N TYR A 86 0.44 5.67 9.90
CA TYR A 86 -0.58 6.15 10.83
C TYR A 86 -1.53 7.21 10.25
N THR A 87 -1.31 7.60 8.99
CA THR A 87 -2.20 8.54 8.29
C THR A 87 -2.87 7.91 7.06
N GLY A 88 -2.33 6.79 6.57
CA GLY A 88 -2.79 6.16 5.33
C GLY A 88 -2.47 6.95 4.07
N LEU A 89 -1.75 8.06 4.14
CA LEU A 89 -1.37 8.88 2.99
C LEU A 89 -0.47 8.11 2.02
N ARG A 90 -0.62 8.39 0.73
CA ARG A 90 0.30 7.86 -0.29
C ARG A 90 1.66 8.55 -0.19
N TYR A 91 2.70 7.86 -0.65
CA TYR A 91 4.04 8.44 -0.73
C TYR A 91 4.06 9.83 -1.40
N SER A 92 3.34 10.01 -2.50
CA SER A 92 3.23 11.30 -3.19
C SER A 92 2.60 12.40 -2.33
N ASP A 93 1.66 12.05 -1.44
CA ASP A 93 1.00 13.00 -0.55
C ASP A 93 1.90 13.33 0.65
N ILE A 94 2.61 12.33 1.20
CA ILE A 94 3.65 12.54 2.24
C ILE A 94 4.75 13.48 1.73
N ALA A 95 5.20 13.30 0.48
CA ALA A 95 6.25 14.12 -0.11
C ALA A 95 5.84 15.59 -0.32
N ARG A 96 4.54 15.88 -0.32
CA ARG A 96 3.98 17.24 -0.47
C ARG A 96 3.48 17.85 0.84
N LEU A 97 3.58 17.11 1.96
CA LEU A 97 3.19 17.65 3.25
C LEU A 97 4.00 18.91 3.57
N GLN A 98 3.31 19.87 4.16
CA GLN A 98 3.86 21.14 4.63
C GLN A 98 3.24 21.50 5.97
N GLN A 99 3.83 22.39 6.72
CA GLN A 99 3.32 22.84 8.02
C GLN A 99 1.86 23.30 7.96
N LYS A 100 1.46 24.00 6.91
CA LYS A 100 0.08 24.47 6.72
C LYS A 100 -0.99 23.39 6.70
N HIS A 101 -0.60 22.12 6.51
CA HIS A 101 -1.51 20.97 6.54
C HIS A 101 -1.70 20.41 7.95
N LEU A 102 -0.95 20.91 8.93
CA LEU A 102 -0.86 20.38 10.30
C LEU A 102 -1.55 21.34 11.27
N ASP A 103 -2.59 20.88 11.93
CA ASP A 103 -3.27 21.57 13.02
C ASP A 103 -2.94 20.84 14.32
N PHE A 104 -2.03 21.42 15.11
CA PHE A 104 -1.60 20.85 16.38
C PHE A 104 -2.56 21.14 17.54
N GLU A 105 -3.39 22.16 17.41
CA GLU A 105 -4.41 22.51 18.41
C GLU A 105 -5.53 21.48 18.38
N HIS A 106 -6.09 21.21 17.22
CA HIS A 106 -7.16 20.20 17.05
C HIS A 106 -6.62 18.80 16.76
N LYS A 107 -5.30 18.62 16.65
CA LYS A 107 -4.62 17.36 16.31
C LYS A 107 -5.13 16.74 15.01
N LEU A 108 -5.23 17.56 13.97
CA LEU A 108 -5.69 17.17 12.65
C LEU A 108 -4.62 17.40 11.58
N LEU A 109 -4.64 16.55 10.57
CA LEU A 109 -3.89 16.71 9.32
C LEU A 109 -4.89 16.83 8.18
N THR A 110 -4.82 17.91 7.41
CA THR A 110 -5.76 18.19 6.31
C THR A 110 -4.99 18.38 5.01
N ILE A 111 -5.28 17.57 3.99
CA ILE A 111 -4.60 17.65 2.69
C ILE A 111 -5.54 17.23 1.54
N VAL A 112 -5.37 17.87 0.38
CA VAL A 112 -5.98 17.39 -0.88
C VAL A 112 -5.03 16.38 -1.51
N THR A 113 -5.49 15.15 -1.70
CA THR A 113 -4.70 14.04 -2.25
C THR A 113 -4.40 14.24 -3.72
N GLN A 114 -3.17 13.97 -4.15
CA GLN A 114 -2.73 14.20 -5.54
C GLN A 114 -3.43 13.33 -6.57
N LYS A 115 -3.65 12.05 -6.23
CA LYS A 115 -4.16 11.06 -7.20
C LYS A 115 -5.65 11.16 -7.46
N THR A 116 -6.44 11.51 -6.43
CA THR A 116 -7.90 11.49 -6.49
C THR A 116 -8.52 12.86 -6.31
N ASN A 117 -7.71 13.88 -6.10
CA ASN A 117 -8.11 15.27 -5.83
C ASN A 117 -9.19 15.38 -4.71
N THR A 118 -9.05 14.52 -3.68
CA THR A 118 -10.00 14.43 -2.57
C THR A 118 -9.40 15.10 -1.35
N LEU A 119 -10.15 16.00 -0.71
CA LEU A 119 -9.81 16.53 0.60
C LEU A 119 -9.96 15.41 1.64
N VAL A 120 -8.92 15.18 2.43
CA VAL A 120 -8.94 14.25 3.55
C VAL A 120 -8.54 14.97 4.83
N VAL A 121 -9.27 14.65 5.90
CA VAL A 121 -8.99 15.13 7.26
C VAL A 121 -8.69 13.91 8.11
N ILE A 122 -7.52 13.90 8.74
CA ILE A 122 -6.95 12.72 9.39
C ILE A 122 -6.62 13.09 10.83
N PRO A 123 -7.14 12.37 11.85
CA PRO A 123 -6.71 12.53 13.21
C PRO A 123 -5.20 12.25 13.37
N MET A 124 -4.49 13.13 14.06
CA MET A 124 -3.06 13.02 14.24
C MET A 124 -2.76 12.02 15.37
N HIS A 125 -2.21 10.86 15.00
CA HIS A 125 -1.78 9.86 15.98
C HIS A 125 -0.60 10.39 16.82
N PRO A 126 -0.47 10.05 18.14
CA PRO A 126 0.60 10.57 19.01
C PRO A 126 2.02 10.37 18.45
N LYS A 127 2.31 9.25 17.78
CA LYS A 127 3.60 9.02 17.13
C LYS A 127 3.85 9.99 15.95
N VAL A 128 2.80 10.34 15.21
CA VAL A 128 2.89 11.31 14.10
C VAL A 128 3.18 12.69 14.67
N GLU A 129 2.49 13.09 15.73
CA GLU A 129 2.74 14.34 16.46
C GLU A 129 4.17 14.41 16.99
N ALA A 130 4.65 13.34 17.64
CA ALA A 130 6.01 13.25 18.16
C ALA A 130 7.07 13.37 17.05
N ILE A 131 6.83 12.76 15.88
CA ILE A 131 7.70 12.90 14.72
C ILE A 131 7.72 14.36 14.24
N PHE A 132 6.57 15.00 14.05
CA PHE A 132 6.55 16.40 13.61
C PHE A 132 7.21 17.34 14.62
N ARG A 133 7.02 17.13 15.93
CA ARG A 133 7.75 17.87 16.98
C ARG A 133 9.27 17.71 16.86
N LYS A 134 9.76 16.48 16.61
CA LYS A 134 11.19 16.18 16.37
C LYS A 134 11.78 17.01 15.22
N TYR A 135 11.00 17.30 14.18
CA TYR A 135 11.41 18.09 13.02
C TYR A 135 10.96 19.56 13.09
N GLY A 136 10.78 20.11 14.29
CA GLY A 136 10.40 21.51 14.48
C GLY A 136 9.04 21.85 13.90
N TYR A 137 8.06 20.95 14.12
CA TYR A 137 6.69 21.07 13.60
C TYR A 137 6.60 21.06 12.06
N GLN A 138 7.59 20.44 11.42
CA GLN A 138 7.65 20.24 9.96
C GLN A 138 7.51 18.74 9.64
N PRO A 139 7.01 18.39 8.47
CA PRO A 139 7.10 17.02 7.98
C PRO A 139 8.56 16.61 7.73
N PRO A 140 8.93 15.34 8.01
CA PRO A 140 10.26 14.84 7.69
C PRO A 140 10.51 14.91 6.19
N LYS A 141 11.73 15.24 5.79
CA LYS A 141 12.14 15.33 4.38
C LYS A 141 12.09 13.96 3.71
N VAL A 142 11.39 13.87 2.59
CA VAL A 142 11.20 12.63 1.85
C VAL A 142 12.24 12.50 0.74
N GLN A 143 12.91 11.34 0.64
CA GLN A 143 13.82 10.98 -0.45
C GLN A 143 13.02 10.51 -1.68
N SER A 144 13.71 10.16 -2.80
CA SER A 144 13.04 9.54 -3.93
C SER A 144 12.39 8.19 -3.53
N ASN A 145 11.29 7.82 -4.19
CA ASN A 145 10.57 6.58 -3.85
C ASN A 145 11.46 5.33 -3.98
N GLN A 146 12.36 5.30 -4.97
CA GLN A 146 13.30 4.20 -5.16
C GLN A 146 14.31 4.11 -4.01
N SER A 147 14.89 5.25 -3.59
CA SER A 147 15.80 5.32 -2.44
C SER A 147 15.07 4.91 -1.16
N THR A 148 13.88 5.46 -0.92
CA THR A 148 13.02 5.14 0.21
C THR A 148 12.78 3.62 0.31
N ASN A 149 12.38 2.96 -0.79
CA ASN A 149 12.11 1.52 -0.77
C ASN A 149 13.36 0.69 -0.45
N ARG A 150 14.53 1.07 -0.97
CA ARG A 150 15.80 0.38 -0.67
C ARG A 150 16.18 0.51 0.80
N VAL A 151 16.07 1.71 1.36
CA VAL A 151 16.36 1.98 2.78
C VAL A 151 15.37 1.25 3.68
N LEU A 152 14.07 1.29 3.38
CA LEU A 152 13.02 0.63 4.16
C LEU A 152 13.28 -0.87 4.34
N LYS A 153 13.67 -1.58 3.28
CA LYS A 153 13.99 -3.02 3.37
C LYS A 153 15.10 -3.28 4.39
N ARG A 154 16.17 -2.48 4.32
CA ARG A 154 17.31 -2.56 5.26
C ARG A 154 16.89 -2.25 6.69
N LEU A 155 16.08 -1.21 6.89
CA LEU A 155 15.58 -0.82 8.22
C LEU A 155 14.63 -1.87 8.80
N CYS A 156 13.75 -2.44 7.99
CA CYS A 156 12.86 -3.53 8.42
C CYS A 156 13.67 -4.78 8.83
N ARG A 157 14.74 -5.12 8.10
CA ARG A 157 15.65 -6.21 8.50
C ARG A 157 16.33 -5.88 9.82
N LYS A 158 16.84 -4.67 10.01
CA LYS A 158 17.42 -4.19 11.29
C LYS A 158 16.42 -4.23 12.46
N ALA A 159 15.14 -4.01 12.18
CA ALA A 159 14.05 -4.10 13.15
C ALA A 159 13.61 -5.55 13.48
N GLY A 160 14.25 -6.57 12.90
CA GLY A 160 13.91 -7.98 13.10
C GLY A 160 12.66 -8.44 12.36
N ILE A 161 12.24 -7.73 11.29
CA ILE A 161 11.06 -8.09 10.48
C ILE A 161 11.52 -9.04 9.37
N THR A 162 11.93 -10.24 9.74
CA THR A 162 12.57 -11.23 8.86
C THR A 162 11.75 -12.51 8.66
N ASN A 163 10.52 -12.54 9.16
CA ASN A 163 9.62 -13.68 8.97
C ASN A 163 9.50 -14.01 7.49
N PHE A 164 9.49 -15.31 7.16
CA PHE A 164 9.26 -15.78 5.81
C PHE A 164 7.79 -15.69 5.42
N VAL A 165 7.54 -15.28 4.18
CA VAL A 165 6.20 -15.20 3.58
C VAL A 165 6.26 -15.93 2.25
N SER A 166 5.48 -17.01 2.12
CA SER A 166 5.29 -17.70 0.84
C SER A 166 4.19 -17.04 0.04
N ILE A 167 4.45 -16.76 -1.22
CA ILE A 167 3.48 -16.19 -2.16
C ILE A 167 3.47 -17.01 -3.46
N VAL A 168 2.31 -17.05 -4.11
CA VAL A 168 2.19 -17.66 -5.43
C VAL A 168 2.41 -16.59 -6.49
N GLU A 169 3.44 -16.75 -7.32
CA GLU A 169 3.73 -15.91 -8.47
C GLU A 169 3.51 -16.68 -9.78
N THR A 170 2.97 -16.03 -10.79
CA THR A 170 2.87 -16.60 -12.14
C THR A 170 3.94 -16.00 -13.04
N SER A 171 4.74 -16.87 -13.66
CA SER A 171 5.74 -16.50 -14.66
C SER A 171 5.64 -17.44 -15.86
N GLY A 172 5.51 -16.88 -17.08
CA GLY A 172 5.33 -17.68 -18.30
C GLY A 172 4.09 -18.58 -18.28
N GLY A 173 3.02 -18.18 -17.57
CA GLY A 173 1.79 -18.97 -17.45
C GLY A 173 1.82 -20.08 -16.39
N ILE A 174 2.97 -20.31 -15.73
CA ILE A 174 3.13 -21.33 -14.70
C ILE A 174 3.14 -20.65 -13.33
N LYS A 175 2.41 -21.22 -12.38
CA LYS A 175 2.40 -20.78 -10.98
C LYS A 175 3.56 -21.41 -10.22
N HIS A 176 4.29 -20.58 -9.49
CA HIS A 176 5.39 -21.00 -8.61
C HIS A 176 5.13 -20.45 -7.21
N GLU A 177 5.36 -21.26 -6.21
CA GLU A 177 5.43 -20.78 -4.84
C GLU A 177 6.85 -20.25 -4.59
N VAL A 178 6.95 -19.00 -4.12
CA VAL A 178 8.22 -18.34 -3.84
C VAL A 178 8.17 -17.78 -2.43
N THR A 179 9.20 -18.05 -1.66
CA THR A 179 9.32 -17.58 -0.27
C THR A 179 10.27 -16.39 -0.19
N TYR A 180 9.81 -15.31 0.43
CA TYR A 180 10.59 -14.10 0.65
C TYR A 180 10.70 -13.79 2.14
N GLU A 181 11.78 -13.13 2.56
CA GLU A 181 11.77 -12.45 3.83
C GLU A 181 10.78 -11.26 3.76
N LYS A 182 9.96 -11.08 4.78
CA LYS A 182 8.95 -10.01 4.82
C LYS A 182 9.54 -8.63 4.56
N CYS A 183 10.74 -8.35 5.10
CA CYS A 183 11.44 -7.08 4.88
C CYS A 183 11.71 -6.80 3.39
N ASP A 184 11.95 -7.82 2.56
CA ASP A 184 12.21 -7.64 1.12
C ASP A 184 10.96 -7.31 0.30
N MET A 185 9.78 -7.55 0.87
CA MET A 185 8.50 -7.20 0.27
C MET A 185 8.02 -5.79 0.65
N ILE A 186 8.69 -5.11 1.58
CA ILE A 186 8.29 -3.79 2.08
C ILE A 186 8.59 -2.71 1.03
N THR A 187 7.60 -1.87 0.82
CA THR A 187 7.68 -0.68 -0.03
C THR A 187 6.98 0.50 0.67
N SER A 188 7.14 1.70 0.16
CA SER A 188 6.40 2.88 0.65
C SER A 188 4.89 2.66 0.67
N HIS A 189 4.35 1.86 -0.28
CA HIS A 189 2.93 1.55 -0.35
C HIS A 189 2.47 0.56 0.75
N THR A 190 3.40 -0.18 1.35
CA THR A 190 3.12 -1.05 2.50
C THR A 190 2.62 -0.25 3.70
N ALA A 191 3.11 0.99 3.90
CA ALA A 191 2.64 1.86 4.97
C ALA A 191 1.12 2.06 4.93
N ARG A 192 0.57 2.38 3.76
CA ARG A 192 -0.87 2.59 3.58
C ARG A 192 -1.69 1.31 3.79
N ARG A 193 -1.15 0.13 3.41
CA ARG A 193 -1.78 -1.15 3.73
C ARG A 193 -1.76 -1.43 5.23
N SER A 194 -0.64 -1.12 5.89
CA SER A 194 -0.50 -1.26 7.35
C SER A 194 -1.52 -0.38 8.06
N PHE A 195 -1.67 0.89 7.66
CA PHE A 195 -2.72 1.77 8.17
C PHE A 195 -4.11 1.14 8.04
N ALA A 196 -4.49 0.79 6.81
CA ALA A 196 -5.84 0.28 6.54
C ALA A 196 -6.13 -1.01 7.32
N THR A 197 -5.17 -1.96 7.35
CA THR A 197 -5.34 -3.24 8.03
C THR A 197 -5.36 -3.07 9.55
N ASN A 198 -4.43 -2.28 10.12
CA ASN A 198 -4.38 -2.07 11.58
C ASN A 198 -5.58 -1.26 12.08
N ALA A 199 -6.02 -0.23 11.35
CA ALA A 199 -7.23 0.53 11.67
C ALA A 199 -8.50 -0.36 11.63
N TYR A 200 -8.62 -1.22 10.61
CA TYR A 200 -9.71 -2.18 10.53
C TYR A 200 -9.69 -3.17 11.69
N ARG A 201 -8.51 -3.72 12.05
CA ARG A 201 -8.32 -4.61 13.21
C ARG A 201 -8.62 -3.93 14.54
N ALA A 202 -8.42 -2.63 14.63
CA ALA A 202 -8.78 -1.81 15.79
C ALA A 202 -10.28 -1.51 15.88
N GLY A 203 -11.10 -1.99 14.93
CA GLY A 203 -12.55 -1.81 14.92
C GLY A 203 -13.02 -0.49 14.30
N ILE A 204 -12.14 0.26 13.63
CA ILE A 204 -12.57 1.48 12.92
C ILE A 204 -13.43 1.07 11.71
N PRO A 205 -14.63 1.64 11.54
CA PRO A 205 -15.52 1.31 10.43
C PRO A 205 -14.85 1.53 9.07
N SER A 206 -15.06 0.59 8.13
CA SER A 206 -14.48 0.65 6.77
C SER A 206 -14.73 1.98 6.07
N LEU A 207 -15.94 2.54 6.18
CA LEU A 207 -16.29 3.84 5.60
C LEU A 207 -15.42 4.98 6.14
N SER A 208 -15.14 5.00 7.46
CA SER A 208 -14.27 6.01 8.07
C SER A 208 -12.83 5.88 7.58
N ILE A 209 -12.32 4.64 7.46
CA ILE A 209 -10.98 4.40 6.92
C ILE A 209 -10.92 4.81 5.44
N MET A 210 -11.97 4.54 4.66
CA MET A 210 -12.06 4.95 3.26
C MET A 210 -12.05 6.47 3.09
N GLN A 211 -12.72 7.23 3.95
CA GLN A 211 -12.68 8.69 3.96
C GLN A 211 -11.25 9.20 4.19
N ILE A 212 -10.54 8.66 5.17
CA ILE A 212 -9.13 9.01 5.45
C ILE A 212 -8.23 8.64 4.28
N THR A 213 -8.41 7.45 3.72
CA THR A 213 -7.55 6.96 2.64
C THR A 213 -7.97 7.44 1.26
N GLY A 214 -9.12 8.10 1.10
CA GLY A 214 -9.63 8.58 -0.18
C GLY A 214 -9.91 7.44 -1.18
N HIS A 215 -10.54 6.34 -0.70
CA HIS A 215 -11.06 5.29 -1.57
C HIS A 215 -12.52 5.58 -1.92
N SER A 216 -12.83 5.55 -3.21
CA SER A 216 -14.18 5.79 -3.71
C SER A 216 -15.08 4.54 -3.72
N THR A 217 -14.50 3.34 -3.65
CA THR A 217 -15.25 2.08 -3.65
C THR A 217 -14.71 1.11 -2.61
N GLU A 218 -15.63 0.40 -1.95
CA GLU A 218 -15.30 -0.64 -0.97
C GLU A 218 -14.46 -1.77 -1.61
N THR A 219 -14.79 -2.18 -2.82
CA THR A 219 -14.03 -3.19 -3.57
C THR A 219 -12.55 -2.79 -3.75
N SER A 220 -12.26 -1.51 -3.97
CA SER A 220 -10.88 -1.03 -4.06
C SER A 220 -10.20 -0.95 -2.70
N PHE A 221 -10.94 -0.64 -1.64
CA PHE A 221 -10.47 -0.58 -0.27
C PHE A 221 -10.14 -1.97 0.28
N MET A 222 -11.03 -2.95 0.10
CA MET A 222 -10.85 -4.31 0.60
C MET A 222 -9.58 -4.99 0.08
N LYS A 223 -9.03 -4.54 -1.04
CA LYS A 223 -7.71 -5.01 -1.53
C LYS A 223 -6.53 -4.60 -0.63
N TYR A 224 -6.73 -3.64 0.25
CA TYR A 224 -5.72 -3.20 1.23
C TYR A 224 -5.80 -3.96 2.54
N ILE A 225 -6.96 -4.51 2.87
CA ILE A 225 -7.16 -5.29 4.09
C ILE A 225 -6.51 -6.66 3.94
N ARG A 226 -5.67 -7.01 4.89
CA ARG A 226 -4.90 -8.26 4.94
C ARG A 226 -5.21 -8.99 6.24
N ILE A 227 -6.45 -9.47 6.34
CA ILE A 227 -6.96 -10.23 7.49
C ILE A 227 -7.48 -11.55 6.94
N SER A 228 -7.05 -12.67 7.52
CA SER A 228 -7.60 -13.98 7.15
C SER A 228 -9.03 -14.14 7.66
N LYS A 229 -9.75 -15.14 7.13
CA LYS A 229 -11.10 -15.45 7.61
C LYS A 229 -11.08 -15.88 9.07
N GLU A 230 -10.05 -16.60 9.48
CA GLU A 230 -9.82 -17.08 10.85
C GLU A 230 -9.53 -15.90 11.79
N GLU A 231 -8.64 -14.98 11.40
CA GLU A 231 -8.36 -13.77 12.18
C GLU A 231 -9.62 -12.91 12.36
N ASN A 232 -10.43 -12.77 11.31
CA ASN A 232 -11.69 -12.04 11.36
C ASN A 232 -12.69 -12.74 12.30
N ALA A 233 -12.81 -14.07 12.24
CA ALA A 233 -13.68 -14.83 13.12
C ALA A 233 -13.24 -14.70 14.60
N ILE A 234 -11.94 -14.76 14.89
CA ILE A 234 -11.38 -14.55 16.23
C ILE A 234 -11.66 -13.11 16.71
N ALA A 235 -11.57 -12.12 15.85
CA ALA A 235 -11.92 -10.76 16.22
C ALA A 235 -13.42 -10.61 16.54
N LEU A 236 -14.28 -11.21 15.72
CA LEU A 236 -15.72 -11.19 15.90
C LEU A 236 -16.17 -11.94 17.16
N SER A 237 -15.50 -13.05 17.53
CA SER A 237 -15.84 -13.78 18.75
C SER A 237 -15.73 -12.98 20.04
N LYS A 238 -14.97 -11.88 20.02
CA LYS A 238 -14.82 -10.93 21.14
C LYS A 238 -15.87 -9.82 21.13
N HIS A 239 -16.69 -9.75 20.10
CA HIS A 239 -17.75 -8.75 20.00
C HIS A 239 -18.93 -9.11 20.90
N THR A 240 -19.54 -8.14 21.55
CA THR A 240 -20.64 -8.32 22.50
C THR A 240 -21.78 -9.16 21.94
N PHE A 241 -22.06 -9.04 20.65
CA PHE A 241 -23.08 -9.85 19.97
C PHE A 241 -22.83 -11.36 20.09
N PHE A 242 -21.56 -11.80 20.04
CA PHE A 242 -21.17 -13.21 20.16
C PHE A 242 -20.82 -13.63 21.59
N GLN A 243 -20.82 -12.69 22.55
CA GLN A 243 -20.55 -12.92 23.96
C GLN A 243 -21.81 -12.80 24.82
N ALA A 244 -22.99 -12.61 24.21
CA ALA A 244 -24.24 -12.55 24.94
C ALA A 244 -24.44 -13.86 25.71
N ASN A 245 -24.43 -13.78 27.05
CA ASN A 245 -24.77 -14.90 27.91
C ASN A 245 -26.23 -15.30 27.64
N VAL A 246 -26.46 -16.58 27.32
CA VAL A 246 -27.76 -17.23 27.30
C VAL A 246 -28.22 -17.45 28.74
#